data_abaf5a7b5d4022368e456f8998617167
#
_entry.id   abaf5a7b5d4022368e456f8998617167
#
_cell.length_a   1.000
_cell.length_b   1.000
_cell.length_c   1.000
_cell.angle_alpha   90.00
_cell.angle_beta   90.00
_cell.angle_gamma   90.00
#
_symmetry.space_group_name_H-M   'P 1'
#
loop_
_entity.id
_entity.type
_entity.pdbx_description
1 polymer ?
#
loop_
_entity_poly.entity_id
_entity_poly.type
_entity_poly.pdbx_seq_one_letter_code
_entity_poly.pdbx_strand_id
1 'polypeptide(L)'
;DVCSSDLSRQKKSGGVGHQIYAQLMNGVSHMLPFVVGGGILIAIAFLIDGLCVDMNALDVAERVNFGTITPIAAWFKNLGGVAFGFMLPVLAGFIAMAIGDRPALALGFVGGMIAANGKSGFLGALVAGFVAGYTILLLRKVCDKLPDFLEKIAPVLIYPLIGILIRSEERRVGKECRSRW
;
A
#
# COMPACT_ATOMS: atom_id res chain seq x y z
N ASP A 1 16.89 17.77 4.97
CA ASP A 1 17.51 17.51 6.28
C ASP A 1 16.52 17.48 7.46
N VAL A 2 15.30 18.00 7.31
CA VAL A 2 14.28 17.99 8.37
C VAL A 2 13.60 16.61 8.50
N CYS A 3 13.47 15.85 7.42
CA CYS A 3 12.84 14.52 7.44
C CYS A 3 13.68 13.41 8.10
N SER A 4 15.01 13.54 8.15
CA SER A 4 15.86 12.50 8.74
C SER A 4 16.05 12.65 10.24
N SER A 5 15.85 13.85 10.79
CA SER A 5 15.99 14.13 12.22
C SER A 5 14.80 13.63 13.04
N ASP A 6 13.61 13.60 12.47
CA ASP A 6 12.40 13.13 13.17
C ASP A 6 12.34 11.61 13.31
N LEU A 7 12.86 10.87 12.32
CA LEU A 7 12.92 9.40 12.37
C LEU A 7 13.93 8.87 13.41
N SER A 8 15.03 9.60 13.63
CA SER A 8 16.02 9.21 14.63
C SER A 8 15.59 9.51 16.08
N ARG A 9 14.69 10.48 16.26
CA ARG A 9 14.17 10.85 17.57
C ARG A 9 13.09 9.91 18.09
N GLN A 10 12.33 9.29 17.19
CA GLN A 10 11.26 8.34 17.54
C GLN A 10 11.78 6.96 18.01
N LYS A 11 13.03 6.62 17.72
CA LYS A 11 13.61 5.30 18.03
C LYS A 11 13.99 5.11 19.51
N LYS A 12 13.87 6.14 20.36
CA LYS A 12 14.47 6.14 21.71
C LYS A 12 13.51 6.20 22.91
N SER A 13 12.19 6.31 22.71
CA SER A 13 11.28 6.47 23.84
C SER A 13 9.93 5.81 23.58
N GLY A 14 9.75 4.61 24.11
CA GLY A 14 8.43 3.99 24.15
C GLY A 14 8.47 2.47 24.03
N GLY A 15 7.60 1.77 24.76
CA GLY A 15 7.40 0.33 24.64
C GLY A 15 6.99 -0.11 23.23
N VAL A 16 6.99 -1.42 22.98
CA VAL A 16 6.69 -2.03 21.66
C VAL A 16 5.41 -1.46 21.02
N GLY A 17 4.39 -1.15 21.82
CA GLY A 17 3.15 -0.54 21.33
C GLY A 17 3.33 0.85 20.75
N HIS A 18 4.20 1.68 21.33
CA HIS A 18 4.49 3.01 20.82
C HIS A 18 5.26 2.96 19.49
N GLN A 19 6.16 2.00 19.33
CA GLN A 19 6.88 1.78 18.07
C GLN A 19 5.92 1.37 16.94
N ILE A 20 5.02 0.42 17.23
CA ILE A 20 4.00 -0.02 16.27
C ILE A 20 3.11 1.16 15.85
N TYR A 21 2.66 1.96 16.82
CA TYR A 21 1.85 3.15 16.55
C TYR A 21 2.59 4.18 15.67
N ALA A 22 3.86 4.44 15.95
CA ALA A 22 4.67 5.36 15.17
C ALA A 22 4.88 4.88 13.72
N GLN A 23 5.11 3.59 13.53
CA GLN A 23 5.25 2.96 12.21
C GLN A 23 3.93 3.04 11.42
N LEU A 24 2.82 2.81 12.09
CA LEU A 24 1.48 2.88 11.50
C LEU A 24 1.14 4.32 11.11
N MET A 25 1.43 5.28 11.97
CA MET A 25 1.20 6.71 11.71
C MET A 25 2.04 7.22 10.54
N ASN A 26 3.28 6.75 10.41
CA ASN A 26 4.13 7.04 9.25
C ASN A 26 3.50 6.52 7.94
N GLY A 27 2.99 5.29 7.92
CA GLY A 27 2.29 4.73 6.76
C GLY A 27 1.03 5.53 6.39
N VAL A 28 0.21 5.87 7.39
CA VAL A 28 -1.03 6.63 7.19
C VAL A 28 -0.76 8.04 6.66
N SER A 29 0.24 8.74 7.19
CA SER A 29 0.55 10.12 6.74
C SER A 29 0.96 10.18 5.27
N HIS A 30 1.68 9.18 4.77
CA HIS A 30 2.07 9.10 3.35
C HIS A 30 0.92 8.62 2.43
N MET A 31 -0.06 7.94 2.98
CA MET A 31 -1.26 7.50 2.26
C MET A 31 -2.26 8.65 2.04
N LEU A 32 -2.34 9.61 2.97
CA LEU A 32 -3.33 10.70 2.95
C LEU A 32 -3.39 11.49 1.62
N PRO A 33 -2.28 11.88 0.98
CA PRO A 33 -2.34 12.61 -0.29
C PRO A 33 -3.04 11.83 -1.40
N PHE A 34 -2.90 10.51 -1.44
CA PHE A 34 -3.55 9.65 -2.44
C PHE A 34 -5.06 9.54 -2.19
N VAL A 35 -5.47 9.45 -0.92
CA VAL A 35 -6.89 9.43 -0.53
C VAL A 35 -7.57 10.75 -0.85
N VAL A 36 -6.96 11.86 -0.44
CA VAL A 36 -7.51 13.21 -0.66
C VAL A 36 -7.53 13.54 -2.15
N GLY A 37 -6.43 13.33 -2.87
CA GLY A 37 -6.35 13.59 -4.30
C GLY A 37 -7.32 12.73 -5.10
N GLY A 38 -7.35 11.43 -4.83
CA GLY A 38 -8.28 10.50 -5.47
C GLY A 38 -9.74 10.84 -5.18
N GLY A 39 -10.05 11.18 -3.93
CA GLY A 39 -11.39 11.59 -3.50
C GLY A 39 -11.88 12.85 -4.20
N ILE A 40 -11.02 13.87 -4.33
CA ILE A 40 -11.34 15.10 -5.04
C ILE A 40 -11.62 14.83 -6.53
N LEU A 41 -10.80 14.01 -7.19
CA LEU A 41 -11.00 13.65 -8.59
C LEU A 41 -12.34 12.91 -8.82
N ILE A 42 -12.69 12.00 -7.93
CA ILE A 42 -13.99 11.29 -8.00
C ILE A 42 -15.14 12.26 -7.74
N ALA A 43 -15.00 13.18 -6.78
CA ALA A 43 -16.02 14.19 -6.50
C ALA A 43 -16.24 15.11 -7.71
N ILE A 44 -15.19 15.52 -8.42
CA ILE A 44 -15.27 16.30 -9.65
C ILE A 44 -16.01 15.51 -10.74
N ALA A 45 -15.75 14.21 -10.88
CA ALA A 45 -16.46 13.36 -11.83
C ALA A 45 -17.97 13.33 -11.57
N PHE A 46 -18.36 13.19 -10.32
CA PHE A 46 -19.78 13.25 -9.94
C PHE A 46 -20.41 14.64 -10.15
N LEU A 47 -19.64 15.68 -9.92
CA LEU A 47 -20.09 17.06 -10.13
C LEU A 47 -20.35 17.35 -11.62
N ILE A 48 -19.45 16.89 -12.50
CA ILE A 48 -19.58 17.04 -13.95
C ILE A 48 -20.85 16.31 -14.43
N ASP A 49 -21.04 15.05 -14.05
CA ASP A 49 -22.22 14.31 -14.45
C ASP A 49 -23.51 14.91 -13.85
N GLY A 50 -23.47 15.44 -12.62
CA GLY A 50 -24.62 16.10 -11.99
C GLY A 50 -25.02 17.43 -12.65
N LEU A 51 -24.09 18.11 -13.32
CA LEU A 51 -24.37 19.34 -14.08
C LEU A 51 -24.79 19.06 -15.53
N CYS A 52 -24.32 17.96 -16.12
CA CYS A 52 -24.54 17.62 -17.51
C CYS A 52 -25.76 16.73 -17.75
N VAL A 53 -26.22 16.03 -16.72
CA VAL A 53 -27.27 15.00 -16.85
C VAL A 53 -28.36 15.22 -15.80
N ASP A 54 -29.61 15.36 -16.30
CA ASP A 54 -30.76 15.48 -15.42
C ASP A 54 -31.06 14.14 -14.69
N MET A 55 -30.80 14.12 -13.39
CA MET A 55 -30.99 12.94 -12.52
C MET A 55 -32.41 12.36 -12.56
N ASN A 56 -33.42 13.18 -12.87
CA ASN A 56 -34.84 12.77 -12.91
C ASN A 56 -35.20 12.06 -14.21
N ALA A 57 -34.37 12.23 -15.28
CA ALA A 57 -34.60 11.62 -16.58
C ALA A 57 -33.89 10.28 -16.75
N LEU A 58 -33.02 9.91 -15.82
CA LEU A 58 -32.22 8.68 -15.85
C LEU A 58 -32.99 7.47 -15.31
N ASP A 59 -32.97 6.40 -16.08
CA ASP A 59 -33.48 5.10 -15.64
C ASP A 59 -32.65 4.54 -14.47
N VAL A 60 -33.26 3.68 -13.64
CA VAL A 60 -32.62 3.09 -12.44
C VAL A 60 -31.31 2.35 -12.78
N ALA A 61 -31.23 1.75 -13.96
CA ALA A 61 -30.03 1.06 -14.45
C ALA A 61 -28.88 2.04 -14.80
N GLU A 62 -29.19 3.24 -15.25
CA GLU A 62 -28.19 4.27 -15.60
C GLU A 62 -27.69 5.02 -14.38
N ARG A 63 -28.47 5.12 -13.31
CA ARG A 63 -28.06 5.73 -12.03
C ARG A 63 -26.89 4.97 -11.37
N VAL A 64 -26.76 3.68 -11.61
CA VAL A 64 -25.62 2.87 -11.11
C VAL A 64 -24.33 3.29 -11.78
N ASN A 65 -24.38 3.79 -13.02
CA ASN A 65 -23.23 4.27 -13.79
C ASN A 65 -22.93 5.76 -13.59
N PHE A 66 -23.57 6.42 -12.63
CA PHE A 66 -23.33 7.83 -12.34
C PHE A 66 -21.86 8.12 -12.03
N GLY A 67 -21.32 9.16 -12.61
CA GLY A 67 -19.89 9.46 -12.59
C GLY A 67 -19.11 8.87 -13.77
N THR A 68 -19.79 8.16 -14.70
CA THR A 68 -19.19 7.60 -15.92
C THR A 68 -20.04 7.83 -17.18
N ILE A 69 -21.10 8.60 -17.06
CA ILE A 69 -22.05 8.86 -18.17
C ILE A 69 -21.39 9.75 -19.22
N THR A 70 -20.75 10.83 -18.80
CA THR A 70 -19.95 11.68 -19.69
C THR A 70 -18.52 11.14 -19.81
N PRO A 71 -17.91 11.18 -21.01
CA PRO A 71 -16.55 10.68 -21.20
C PRO A 71 -15.51 11.42 -20.34
N ILE A 72 -15.76 12.69 -20.07
CA ILE A 72 -14.91 13.52 -19.20
C ILE A 72 -15.02 13.05 -17.74
N ALA A 73 -16.22 12.83 -17.23
CA ALA A 73 -16.43 12.32 -15.89
C ALA A 73 -15.85 10.93 -15.72
N ALA A 74 -16.01 10.04 -16.70
CA ALA A 74 -15.39 8.73 -16.72
C ALA A 74 -13.87 8.79 -16.61
N TRP A 75 -13.24 9.73 -17.30
CA TRP A 75 -11.79 9.94 -17.23
C TRP A 75 -11.35 10.36 -15.82
N PHE A 76 -12.02 11.35 -15.21
CA PHE A 76 -11.72 11.79 -13.84
C PHE A 76 -11.97 10.67 -12.80
N LYS A 77 -13.06 9.91 -12.95
CA LYS A 77 -13.36 8.77 -12.07
C LYS A 77 -12.32 7.67 -12.16
N ASN A 78 -11.87 7.33 -13.37
CA ASN A 78 -10.80 6.36 -13.56
C ASN A 78 -9.49 6.82 -12.95
N LEU A 79 -9.10 8.09 -13.16
CA LEU A 79 -7.89 8.65 -12.59
C LEU A 79 -7.94 8.64 -11.05
N GLY A 80 -9.08 9.06 -10.48
CA GLY A 80 -9.30 8.98 -9.04
C GLY A 80 -9.29 7.56 -8.51
N GLY A 81 -9.85 6.60 -9.26
CA GLY A 81 -9.82 5.17 -8.92
C GLY A 81 -8.41 4.59 -8.88
N VAL A 82 -7.55 4.99 -9.83
CA VAL A 82 -6.12 4.61 -9.82
C VAL A 82 -5.43 5.19 -8.58
N ALA A 83 -5.64 6.46 -8.25
CA ALA A 83 -5.08 7.07 -7.05
C ALA A 83 -5.52 6.35 -5.76
N PHE A 84 -6.80 5.99 -5.67
CA PHE A 84 -7.32 5.16 -4.57
C PHE A 84 -6.70 3.76 -4.53
N GLY A 85 -6.45 3.16 -5.69
CA GLY A 85 -5.79 1.85 -5.80
C GLY A 85 -4.37 1.84 -5.21
N PHE A 86 -3.66 2.98 -5.29
CA PHE A 86 -2.33 3.14 -4.69
C PHE A 86 -2.35 3.30 -3.17
N MET A 87 -3.49 3.60 -2.56
CA MET A 87 -3.61 3.80 -1.12
C MET A 87 -3.07 2.62 -0.31
N LEU A 88 -3.45 1.40 -0.64
CA LEU A 88 -3.04 0.19 0.09
C LEU A 88 -1.57 -0.18 -0.11
N PRO A 89 -1.02 -0.18 -1.34
CA PRO A 89 0.41 -0.36 -1.56
C PRO A 89 1.27 0.67 -0.84
N VAL A 90 0.89 1.95 -0.90
CA VAL A 90 1.61 3.03 -0.22
C VAL A 90 1.61 2.82 1.29
N LEU A 91 0.46 2.54 1.88
CA LEU A 91 0.36 2.25 3.31
C LEU A 91 1.31 1.12 3.72
N ALA A 92 1.24 -0.03 3.06
CA ALA A 92 2.06 -1.19 3.37
C ALA A 92 3.56 -0.92 3.13
N GLY A 93 3.90 -0.18 2.07
CA GLY A 93 5.27 0.20 1.73
C GLY A 93 5.92 1.06 2.81
N PHE A 94 5.23 2.11 3.25
CA PHE A 94 5.78 3.03 4.26
C PHE A 94 5.81 2.43 5.67
N ILE A 95 4.88 1.53 6.02
CA ILE A 95 4.99 0.74 7.25
C ILE A 95 6.21 -0.17 7.20
N ALA A 96 6.42 -0.89 6.09
CA ALA A 96 7.60 -1.73 5.92
C ALA A 96 8.90 -0.92 5.97
N MET A 97 8.94 0.26 5.35
CA MET A 97 10.08 1.17 5.38
C MET A 97 10.39 1.67 6.80
N ALA A 98 9.38 1.94 7.60
CA ALA A 98 9.56 2.37 8.98
C ALA A 98 10.19 1.27 9.86
N ILE A 99 10.06 -0.01 9.48
CA ILE A 99 10.60 -1.17 10.20
C ILE A 99 11.97 -1.57 9.66
N GLY A 100 12.10 -1.72 8.33
CA GLY A 100 13.24 -2.34 7.66
C GLY A 100 14.05 -1.40 6.75
N ASP A 101 13.91 -0.08 6.92
CA ASP A 101 14.54 0.96 6.12
C ASP A 101 14.15 0.90 4.62
N ARG A 102 14.94 1.57 3.75
CA ARG A 102 14.64 1.74 2.32
C ARG A 102 14.41 0.44 1.54
N PRO A 103 15.17 -0.66 1.74
CA PRO A 103 14.94 -1.89 0.99
C PRO A 103 13.59 -2.55 1.28
N ALA A 104 13.02 -2.32 2.46
CA ALA A 104 11.72 -2.86 2.83
C ALA A 104 10.55 -2.20 2.08
N LEU A 105 10.75 -0.97 1.57
CA LEU A 105 9.74 -0.22 0.83
C LEU A 105 9.20 -1.02 -0.37
N ALA A 106 10.10 -1.54 -1.20
CA ALA A 106 9.72 -2.31 -2.39
C ALA A 106 8.89 -3.55 -2.05
N LEU A 107 9.30 -4.25 -0.99
CA LEU A 107 8.60 -5.43 -0.49
C LEU A 107 7.20 -5.09 0.04
N GLY A 108 7.11 -3.99 0.77
CA GLY A 108 5.85 -3.47 1.29
C GLY A 108 4.88 -3.08 0.18
N PHE A 109 5.35 -2.41 -0.88
CA PHE A 109 4.53 -2.07 -2.04
C PHE A 109 3.96 -3.31 -2.72
N VAL A 110 4.79 -4.31 -3.00
CA VAL A 110 4.35 -5.57 -3.61
C VAL A 110 3.36 -6.30 -2.70
N GLY A 111 3.65 -6.37 -1.39
CA GLY A 111 2.75 -6.96 -0.42
C GLY A 111 1.40 -6.26 -0.33
N GLY A 112 1.41 -4.92 -0.33
CA GLY A 112 0.21 -4.09 -0.34
C GLY A 112 -0.62 -4.25 -1.61
N MET A 113 0.05 -4.36 -2.78
CA MET A 113 -0.63 -4.61 -4.06
C MET A 113 -1.28 -6.00 -4.11
N ILE A 114 -0.62 -7.01 -3.56
CA ILE A 114 -1.20 -8.36 -3.42
C ILE A 114 -2.42 -8.34 -2.48
N ALA A 115 -2.34 -7.60 -1.39
CA ALA A 115 -3.45 -7.44 -0.45
C ALA A 115 -4.63 -6.66 -1.06
N ALA A 116 -4.35 -5.63 -1.86
CA ALA A 116 -5.35 -4.86 -2.59
C ALA A 116 -6.11 -5.71 -3.60
N ASN A 117 -5.40 -6.54 -4.36
CA ASN A 117 -5.99 -7.48 -5.32
C ASN A 117 -6.64 -8.71 -4.68
N GLY A 118 -6.24 -9.01 -3.43
CA GLY A 118 -6.79 -10.10 -2.67
C GLY A 118 -7.90 -9.64 -1.77
N LYS A 119 -9.06 -9.92 -1.69
CA LYS A 119 -10.21 -9.48 -0.86
C LYS A 119 -9.91 -9.16 0.63
N SER A 120 -8.66 -9.09 1.04
CA SER A 120 -8.24 -8.79 2.42
C SER A 120 -8.25 -7.28 2.77
N GLY A 121 -8.33 -6.42 1.75
CA GLY A 121 -8.52 -4.99 1.92
C GLY A 121 -7.47 -4.29 2.78
N PHE A 122 -7.90 -3.29 3.55
CA PHE A 122 -7.04 -2.44 4.38
C PHE A 122 -6.26 -3.22 5.45
N LEU A 123 -6.93 -4.10 6.18
CA LEU A 123 -6.28 -4.93 7.22
C LEU A 123 -5.22 -5.85 6.63
N GLY A 124 -5.48 -6.43 5.45
CA GLY A 124 -4.51 -7.24 4.74
C GLY A 124 -3.27 -6.46 4.32
N ALA A 125 -3.43 -5.22 3.85
CA ALA A 125 -2.31 -4.34 3.51
C ALA A 125 -1.48 -3.96 4.75
N LEU A 126 -2.14 -3.75 5.88
CA LEU A 126 -1.52 -3.42 7.15
C LEU A 126 -0.63 -4.56 7.63
N VAL A 127 -1.19 -5.78 7.73
CA VAL A 127 -0.43 -6.99 8.07
C VAL A 127 0.69 -7.24 7.07
N ALA A 128 0.42 -7.05 5.77
CA ALA A 128 1.41 -7.17 4.73
C ALA A 128 2.62 -6.23 4.94
N GLY A 129 2.39 -4.99 5.33
CA GLY A 129 3.45 -4.02 5.64
C GLY A 129 4.33 -4.47 6.81
N PHE A 130 3.72 -4.93 7.92
CA PHE A 130 4.46 -5.43 9.07
C PHE A 130 5.27 -6.68 8.73
N VAL A 131 4.67 -7.67 8.08
CA VAL A 131 5.37 -8.90 7.68
C VAL A 131 6.52 -8.59 6.73
N ALA A 132 6.34 -7.69 5.75
CA ALA A 132 7.40 -7.25 4.87
C ALA A 132 8.57 -6.60 5.63
N GLY A 133 8.28 -5.72 6.57
CA GLY A 133 9.30 -5.08 7.39
C GLY A 133 10.10 -6.06 8.24
N TYR A 134 9.43 -6.97 8.94
CA TYR A 134 10.10 -7.99 9.74
C TYR A 134 10.88 -9.00 8.90
N THR A 135 10.37 -9.36 7.72
CA THR A 135 11.08 -10.25 6.78
C THR A 135 12.43 -9.65 6.37
N ILE A 136 12.47 -8.35 6.07
CA ILE A 136 13.72 -7.66 5.75
C ILE A 136 14.70 -7.64 6.93
N LEU A 137 14.22 -7.43 8.15
CA LEU A 137 15.08 -7.49 9.33
C LEU A 137 15.71 -8.87 9.53
N LEU A 138 14.94 -9.93 9.27
CA LEU A 138 15.45 -11.30 9.31
C LEU A 138 16.47 -11.56 8.19
N LEU A 139 16.16 -11.14 6.97
CA LEU A 139 17.09 -11.26 5.84
C LEU A 139 18.40 -10.51 6.11
N ARG A 140 18.33 -9.31 6.67
CA ARG A 140 19.52 -8.51 7.02
C ARG A 140 20.42 -9.28 8.00
N LYS A 141 19.83 -9.89 9.04
CA LYS A 141 20.55 -10.71 10.01
C LYS A 141 21.22 -11.95 9.39
N VAL A 142 20.63 -12.51 8.34
CA VAL A 142 21.18 -13.64 7.60
C VAL A 142 22.28 -13.17 6.65
N CYS A 143 22.11 -12.02 6.00
CA CYS A 143 23.08 -11.45 5.08
C CYS A 143 24.33 -10.87 5.76
N ASP A 144 24.25 -10.45 7.03
CA ASP A 144 25.41 -10.01 7.82
C ASP A 144 26.48 -11.12 7.98
N LYS A 145 26.13 -12.37 7.67
CA LYS A 145 27.05 -13.52 7.66
C LYS A 145 27.66 -13.80 6.29
N LEU A 146 27.30 -13.06 5.25
CA LEU A 146 27.83 -13.23 3.89
C LEU A 146 29.07 -12.35 3.66
N PRO A 147 29.97 -12.73 2.70
CA PRO A 147 31.14 -11.92 2.38
C PRO A 147 30.81 -10.55 1.82
N ASP A 148 31.66 -9.56 2.10
CA ASP A 148 31.50 -8.12 1.84
C ASP A 148 31.05 -7.74 0.41
N PHE A 149 31.34 -8.58 -0.57
CA PHE A 149 30.95 -8.35 -1.96
C PHE A 149 29.41 -8.47 -2.17
N LEU A 150 28.80 -9.40 -1.49
CA LEU A 150 27.34 -9.64 -1.56
C LEU A 150 26.57 -8.66 -0.68
N GLU A 151 27.17 -8.12 0.38
CA GLU A 151 26.55 -7.15 1.29
C GLU A 151 26.09 -5.87 0.56
N LYS A 152 26.86 -5.40 -0.43
CA LYS A 152 26.52 -4.19 -1.21
C LYS A 152 25.42 -4.43 -2.25
N ILE A 153 25.30 -5.65 -2.76
CA ILE A 153 24.31 -6.03 -3.79
C ILE A 153 23.02 -6.58 -3.15
N ALA A 154 23.11 -7.13 -1.96
CA ALA A 154 21.99 -7.74 -1.23
C ALA A 154 20.77 -6.81 -1.04
N PRO A 155 20.91 -5.53 -0.62
CA PRO A 155 19.75 -4.67 -0.40
C PRO A 155 19.00 -4.30 -1.68
N VAL A 156 19.67 -4.31 -2.83
CA VAL A 156 19.09 -3.88 -4.10
C VAL A 156 18.46 -5.04 -4.89
N LEU A 157 19.07 -6.21 -4.85
CA LEU A 157 18.66 -7.34 -5.69
C LEU A 157 18.08 -8.51 -4.87
N ILE A 158 18.78 -8.92 -3.81
CA ILE A 158 18.43 -10.14 -3.05
C ILE A 158 17.19 -9.90 -2.20
N TYR A 159 17.07 -8.76 -1.51
CA TYR A 159 15.94 -8.48 -0.64
C TYR A 159 14.60 -8.40 -1.38
N PRO A 160 14.47 -7.65 -2.50
CA PRO A 160 13.23 -7.64 -3.25
C PRO A 160 12.89 -9.01 -3.85
N LEU A 161 13.89 -9.73 -4.39
CA LEU A 161 13.67 -11.01 -5.06
C LEU A 161 13.19 -12.09 -4.10
N ILE A 162 13.90 -12.31 -3.00
CA ILE A 162 13.53 -13.31 -1.99
C ILE A 162 12.23 -12.91 -1.30
N GLY A 163 12.04 -11.63 -1.00
CA GLY A 163 10.84 -11.15 -0.38
C GLY A 163 9.59 -11.33 -1.24
N ILE A 164 9.68 -11.09 -2.55
CA ILE A 164 8.59 -11.32 -3.50
C ILE A 164 8.30 -12.83 -3.61
N LEU A 165 9.34 -13.67 -3.63
CA LEU A 165 9.18 -15.13 -3.66
C LEU A 165 8.48 -15.66 -2.40
N ILE A 166 8.88 -15.24 -1.22
CA ILE A 166 8.24 -15.63 0.05
C ILE A 166 6.76 -15.20 0.05
N ARG A 167 6.47 -13.99 -0.45
CA ARG A 167 5.09 -13.49 -0.57
C ARG A 167 4.25 -14.25 -1.59
N SER A 168 4.84 -14.75 -2.65
CA SER A 168 4.11 -15.56 -3.64
C SER A 168 3.67 -16.92 -3.08
N GLU A 169 4.47 -17.50 -2.16
CA GLU A 169 4.12 -18.73 -1.44
C GLU A 169 2.95 -18.54 -0.47
N GLU A 170 2.90 -17.44 0.29
CA GLU A 170 1.77 -17.13 1.17
C GLU A 170 0.43 -17.08 0.43
N ARG A 171 0.46 -16.65 -0.84
CA ARG A 171 -0.74 -16.63 -1.70
C ARG A 171 -1.22 -18.03 -2.09
N ARG A 172 -0.33 -19.01 -2.20
CA ARG A 172 -0.70 -20.44 -2.44
C ARG A 172 -1.36 -21.02 -1.21
N VAL A 173 -0.79 -20.84 -0.04
CA VAL A 173 -1.32 -21.38 1.23
C VAL A 173 -2.70 -20.79 1.54
N GLY A 174 -2.91 -19.51 1.32
CA GLY A 174 -4.21 -18.86 1.54
C GLY A 174 -5.32 -19.33 0.58
N LYS A 175 -4.97 -19.77 -0.65
CA LYS A 175 -5.94 -20.34 -1.59
C LYS A 175 -6.30 -21.78 -1.23
N GLU A 176 -5.34 -22.55 -0.75
CA GLU A 176 -5.55 -23.95 -0.36
C GLU A 176 -6.42 -24.09 0.90
N CYS A 177 -6.25 -23.21 1.88
CA CYS A 177 -7.16 -23.14 3.03
C CYS A 177 -8.61 -22.79 2.65
N ARG A 178 -8.81 -22.02 1.58
CA ARG A 178 -10.16 -21.62 1.13
C ARG A 178 -10.88 -22.71 0.34
N SER A 179 -10.16 -23.61 -0.32
CA SER A 179 -10.77 -24.70 -1.09
C SER A 179 -11.25 -25.85 -0.21
N ARG A 180 -10.89 -25.86 1.08
CA ARG A 180 -11.28 -26.89 2.06
C ARG A 180 -12.49 -26.53 2.94
N TRP A 181 -13.04 -25.34 2.76
CA TRP A 181 -14.27 -24.88 3.40
C TRP A 181 -15.28 -24.55 2.29
#